data_821022ccb043e1082ffbae1211b53057
#
_entry.id   821022ccb043e1082ffbae1211b53057
#
_cell.length_a   1.000
_cell.length_b   1.000
_cell.length_c   1.000
_cell.angle_alpha   90.00
_cell.angle_beta   90.00
_cell.angle_gamma   90.00
#
_symmetry.space_group_name_H-M   'P 1'
#
loop_
_entity.id
_entity.type
_entity.pdbx_description
1 polymer ?
#
loop_
_entity_poly.entity_id
_entity_poly.type
_entity_poly.pdbx_seq_one_letter_code
_entity_poly.pdbx_strand_id
1 'polypeptide(L)'
;MNYLKSNLIGVITLILILVELIIGFGTLALINIPRSIIRSQRFKVFLYRKSNQIGEYTVLGLKYILQLMHGKHSIQIISDQNLSVDNWYLAISNHSSWADIFVILVATNYRVPLLKIFMKKELWWIPFV
;
A
#
# COMPACT_ATOMS: atom_id res chain seq x y z
N MET A 1 20.43 -13.13 -19.59
CA MET A 1 19.09 -13.47 -19.04
C MET A 1 18.08 -13.24 -20.16
N ASN A 2 17.34 -14.26 -20.59
CA ASN A 2 16.49 -14.16 -21.78
C ASN A 2 15.38 -13.11 -21.58
N TYR A 3 15.27 -12.15 -22.51
CA TYR A 3 14.25 -11.09 -22.52
C TYR A 3 12.83 -11.63 -22.30
N LEU A 4 12.50 -12.77 -22.90
CA LEU A 4 11.22 -13.46 -22.72
C LEU A 4 10.96 -13.81 -21.24
N LYS A 5 11.95 -14.33 -20.53
CA LYS A 5 11.82 -14.72 -19.12
C LYS A 5 11.63 -13.49 -18.22
N SER A 6 12.36 -12.41 -18.49
CA SER A 6 12.21 -11.14 -17.76
C SER A 6 10.81 -10.52 -17.96
N ASN A 7 10.33 -10.48 -19.20
CA ASN A 7 9.01 -9.96 -19.51
C ASN A 7 7.89 -10.81 -18.88
N LEU A 8 8.03 -12.13 -18.88
CA LEU A 8 7.08 -13.06 -18.25
C LEU A 8 7.00 -12.81 -16.74
N ILE A 9 8.15 -12.68 -16.07
CA ILE A 9 8.20 -12.33 -14.64
C ILE A 9 7.50 -10.99 -14.38
N GLY A 10 7.76 -9.98 -15.21
CA GLY A 10 7.11 -8.67 -15.09
C GLY A 10 5.59 -8.74 -15.21
N VAL A 11 5.08 -9.48 -16.19
CA VAL A 11 3.63 -9.67 -16.40
C VAL A 11 3.01 -10.41 -15.21
N ILE A 12 3.63 -11.48 -14.74
CA ILE A 12 3.14 -12.24 -13.58
C ILE A 12 3.13 -11.34 -12.33
N THR A 13 4.19 -10.57 -12.11
CA THR A 13 4.26 -9.61 -10.99
C THR A 13 3.11 -8.61 -11.06
N LEU A 14 2.85 -8.03 -12.23
CA LEU A 14 1.76 -7.09 -12.41
C LEU A 14 0.40 -7.72 -12.10
N ILE A 15 0.14 -8.92 -12.58
CA ILE A 15 -1.11 -9.65 -12.31
C ILE A 15 -1.27 -9.89 -10.81
N LEU A 16 -0.22 -10.35 -10.11
CA LEU A 16 -0.26 -10.60 -8.68
C LEU A 16 -0.51 -9.32 -7.88
N ILE A 17 0.12 -8.21 -8.26
CA ILE A 17 -0.12 -6.89 -7.64
C ILE A 17 -1.57 -6.47 -7.85
N LEU A 18 -2.12 -6.60 -9.06
CA LEU A 18 -3.51 -6.24 -9.34
C LEU A 18 -4.49 -7.08 -8.51
N VAL A 19 -4.26 -8.38 -8.41
CA VAL A 19 -5.09 -9.28 -7.57
C VAL A 19 -5.04 -8.85 -6.10
N GLU A 20 -3.84 -8.59 -5.56
CA GLU A 20 -3.66 -8.12 -4.18
C GLU A 20 -4.38 -6.80 -3.93
N LEU A 21 -4.28 -5.85 -4.85
CA LEU A 21 -4.98 -4.56 -4.74
C LEU A 21 -6.51 -4.74 -4.79
N ILE A 22 -7.03 -5.59 -5.67
CA ILE A 22 -8.47 -5.88 -5.75
C ILE A 22 -8.97 -6.47 -4.43
N ILE A 23 -8.24 -7.43 -3.85
CA ILE A 23 -8.59 -8.04 -2.56
C ILE A 23 -8.52 -6.99 -1.44
N GLY A 24 -7.44 -6.22 -1.36
CA GLY A 24 -7.23 -5.20 -0.34
C GLY A 24 -8.30 -4.10 -0.39
N PHE A 25 -8.51 -3.48 -1.56
CA PHE A 25 -9.51 -2.44 -1.73
C PHE A 25 -10.94 -2.96 -1.62
N GLY A 26 -11.23 -4.18 -2.11
CA GLY A 26 -12.52 -4.82 -1.94
C GLY A 26 -12.85 -5.02 -0.46
N THR A 27 -11.89 -5.50 0.32
CA THR A 27 -12.06 -5.67 1.77
C THR A 27 -12.22 -4.33 2.48
N LEU A 28 -11.45 -3.31 2.09
CA LEU A 28 -11.60 -1.94 2.63
C LEU A 28 -12.97 -1.35 2.29
N ALA A 29 -13.48 -1.55 1.08
CA ALA A 29 -14.80 -1.09 0.68
C ALA A 29 -15.89 -1.74 1.54
N LEU A 30 -15.85 -3.07 1.72
CA LEU A 30 -16.79 -3.81 2.56
C LEU A 30 -16.84 -3.30 4.01
N ILE A 31 -15.69 -2.90 4.58
CA ILE A 31 -15.63 -2.34 5.94
C ILE A 31 -16.09 -0.88 5.98
N ASN A 32 -15.82 -0.09 4.96
CA ASN A 32 -16.17 1.33 4.96
C ASN A 32 -17.65 1.59 4.62
N ILE A 33 -18.35 0.68 3.92
CA ILE A 33 -19.79 0.79 3.68
C ILE A 33 -20.58 0.89 5.00
N PRO A 34 -20.45 -0.05 5.98
CA PRO A 34 -21.10 0.08 7.27
C PRO A 34 -20.71 1.36 8.03
N ARG A 35 -19.45 1.80 7.90
CA ARG A 35 -18.97 3.02 8.56
C ARG A 35 -19.72 4.28 8.10
N SER A 36 -20.13 4.36 6.84
CA SER A 36 -20.89 5.51 6.32
C SER A 36 -22.31 5.57 6.88
N ILE A 37 -22.93 4.43 7.20
CA ILE A 37 -24.30 4.30 7.64
C ILE A 37 -24.42 4.41 9.18
N ILE A 38 -23.47 3.85 9.92
CA ILE A 38 -23.53 3.75 11.37
C ILE A 38 -23.18 5.10 12.02
N ARG A 39 -24.04 5.58 12.92
CA ARG A 39 -23.85 6.85 13.63
C ARG A 39 -22.96 6.76 14.88
N SER A 40 -22.76 5.56 15.44
CA SER A 40 -21.96 5.36 16.66
C SER A 40 -20.50 5.71 16.47
N GLN A 41 -19.99 6.68 17.22
CA GLN A 41 -18.58 7.12 17.15
C GLN A 41 -17.59 6.01 17.59
N ARG A 42 -17.94 5.23 18.61
CA ARG A 42 -17.10 4.10 19.08
C ARG A 42 -16.91 3.07 17.96
N PHE A 43 -17.99 2.75 17.24
CA PHE A 43 -17.96 1.80 16.14
C PHE A 43 -17.18 2.35 14.94
N LYS A 44 -17.31 3.64 14.63
CA LYS A 44 -16.50 4.29 13.56
C LYS A 44 -15.01 4.22 13.85
N VAL A 45 -14.60 4.46 15.10
CA VAL A 45 -13.19 4.35 15.51
C VAL A 45 -12.69 2.91 15.40
N PHE A 46 -13.51 1.93 15.80
CA PHE A 46 -13.17 0.52 15.65
C PHE A 46 -12.96 0.15 14.18
N LEU A 47 -13.90 0.51 13.30
CA LEU A 47 -13.78 0.24 11.86
C LEU A 47 -12.57 0.96 11.23
N TYR A 48 -12.28 2.18 11.66
CA TYR A 48 -11.10 2.91 11.20
C TYR A 48 -9.80 2.17 11.54
N ARG A 49 -9.69 1.65 12.77
CA ARG A 49 -8.51 0.83 13.16
C ARG A 49 -8.41 -0.43 12.31
N LYS A 50 -9.53 -1.10 12.05
CA LYS A 50 -9.57 -2.29 11.18
C LYS A 50 -9.19 -1.97 9.75
N SER A 51 -9.66 -0.85 9.19
CA SER A 51 -9.26 -0.39 7.86
C SER A 51 -7.76 -0.14 7.77
N ASN A 52 -7.16 0.51 8.78
CA ASN A 52 -5.71 0.72 8.79
C ASN A 52 -4.94 -0.63 8.82
N GLN A 53 -5.37 -1.59 9.66
CA GLN A 53 -4.75 -2.93 9.70
C GLN A 53 -4.81 -3.64 8.35
N ILE A 54 -5.96 -3.56 7.65
CA ILE A 54 -6.09 -4.15 6.32
C ILE A 54 -5.16 -3.46 5.31
N GLY A 55 -5.06 -2.13 5.36
CA GLY A 55 -4.11 -1.40 4.54
C GLY A 55 -2.66 -1.85 4.77
N GLU A 56 -2.25 -2.02 6.03
CA GLU A 56 -0.93 -2.54 6.38
C GLU A 56 -0.70 -3.96 5.87
N TYR A 57 -1.69 -4.85 5.96
CA TYR A 57 -1.61 -6.22 5.42
C TYR A 57 -1.54 -6.23 3.89
N THR A 58 -2.29 -5.37 3.21
CA THR A 58 -2.20 -5.21 1.74
C THR A 58 -0.79 -4.77 1.33
N VAL A 59 -0.20 -3.79 2.02
CA VAL A 59 1.18 -3.35 1.75
C VAL A 59 2.17 -4.48 2.04
N LEU A 60 1.94 -5.28 3.08
CA LEU A 60 2.77 -6.44 3.38
C LEU A 60 2.68 -7.50 2.26
N GLY A 61 1.48 -7.76 1.74
CA GLY A 61 1.26 -8.64 0.59
C GLY A 61 2.04 -8.17 -0.65
N LEU A 62 1.98 -6.87 -0.97
CA LEU A 62 2.77 -6.26 -2.04
C LEU A 62 4.27 -6.49 -1.85
N LYS A 63 4.78 -6.31 -0.64
CA LYS A 63 6.19 -6.58 -0.31
C LYS A 63 6.57 -8.04 -0.60
N TYR A 64 5.74 -8.99 -0.16
CA TYR A 64 5.99 -10.40 -0.41
C TYR A 64 5.98 -10.76 -1.89
N ILE A 65 5.05 -10.21 -2.68
CA ILE A 65 4.99 -10.39 -4.13
C ILE A 65 6.29 -9.90 -4.77
N LEU A 66 6.73 -8.69 -4.43
CA LEU A 66 7.96 -8.12 -4.97
C LEU A 66 9.19 -8.95 -4.59
N GLN A 67 9.29 -9.39 -3.34
CA GLN A 67 10.39 -10.22 -2.88
C GLN A 67 10.41 -11.61 -3.52
N LEU A 68 9.24 -12.21 -3.74
CA LEU A 68 9.10 -13.52 -4.37
C LEU A 68 9.53 -13.48 -5.84
N MET A 69 9.14 -12.44 -6.56
CA MET A 69 9.35 -12.33 -8.00
C MET A 69 10.71 -11.72 -8.38
N HIS A 70 11.23 -10.79 -7.57
CA HIS A 70 12.45 -10.04 -7.86
C HIS A 70 13.59 -10.28 -6.86
N GLY A 71 13.37 -11.14 -5.87
CA GLY A 71 14.33 -11.49 -4.83
C GLY A 71 14.24 -10.63 -3.58
N LYS A 72 14.78 -11.16 -2.48
CA LYS A 72 14.67 -10.53 -1.14
C LYS A 72 15.33 -9.15 -1.02
N HIS A 73 16.27 -8.83 -1.90
CA HIS A 73 17.02 -7.57 -1.90
C HIS A 73 16.48 -6.56 -2.93
N SER A 74 15.30 -6.80 -3.49
CA SER A 74 14.69 -5.90 -4.49
C SER A 74 14.40 -4.49 -3.95
N ILE A 75 14.18 -4.36 -2.65
CA ILE A 75 13.99 -3.08 -1.96
C ILE A 75 14.97 -3.03 -0.79
N GLN A 76 15.88 -2.07 -0.83
CA GLN A 76 16.80 -1.76 0.26
C GLN A 76 16.37 -0.45 0.92
N ILE A 77 16.17 -0.50 2.22
CA ILE A 77 15.81 0.68 3.00
C ILE A 77 17.03 1.10 3.80
N ILE A 78 17.60 2.25 3.44
CA ILE A 78 18.71 2.88 4.15
C ILE A 78 18.12 4.04 4.95
N SER A 79 18.21 3.99 6.26
CA SER A 79 17.67 5.03 7.14
C SER A 79 18.53 5.16 8.39
N ASP A 80 18.95 6.38 8.66
CA ASP A 80 19.73 6.72 9.86
C ASP A 80 18.81 7.11 11.05
N GLN A 81 17.47 7.15 10.83
CA GLN A 81 16.50 7.56 11.84
C GLN A 81 15.70 6.38 12.38
N ASN A 82 15.48 6.38 13.70
CA ASN A 82 14.53 5.51 14.36
C ASN A 82 13.12 6.08 14.19
N LEU A 83 12.41 5.58 13.20
CA LEU A 83 11.00 5.92 12.96
C LEU A 83 10.12 5.13 13.92
N SER A 84 8.98 5.73 14.33
CA SER A 84 8.01 5.10 15.23
C SER A 84 6.59 5.24 14.68
N VAL A 85 5.78 4.21 14.86
CA VAL A 85 4.35 4.22 14.48
C VAL A 85 3.50 5.13 15.36
N ASP A 86 4.04 5.58 16.50
CA ASP A 86 3.34 6.47 17.43
C ASP A 86 3.53 7.95 17.10
N ASN A 87 4.37 8.28 16.14
CA ASN A 87 4.69 9.65 15.74
C ASN A 87 3.99 10.05 14.44
N TRP A 88 3.88 11.36 14.22
CA TRP A 88 3.36 11.93 12.98
C TRP A 88 4.50 12.34 12.06
N TYR A 89 4.38 12.04 10.77
CA TYR A 89 5.39 12.34 9.77
C TYR A 89 4.76 12.98 8.54
N LEU A 90 5.48 13.92 7.93
CA LEU A 90 5.25 14.37 6.58
C LEU A 90 6.31 13.73 5.68
N ALA A 91 5.89 12.83 4.80
CA ALA A 91 6.77 12.20 3.84
C ALA A 91 6.77 13.00 2.52
N ILE A 92 7.94 13.42 2.08
CA ILE A 92 8.13 14.09 0.79
C ILE A 92 9.11 13.25 0.00
N SER A 93 8.76 12.89 -1.22
CA SER A 93 9.60 12.07 -2.09
C SER A 93 9.59 12.59 -3.52
N ASN A 94 10.68 12.35 -4.25
CA ASN A 94 10.66 12.42 -5.69
C ASN A 94 9.75 11.33 -6.24
N HIS A 95 8.91 11.69 -7.20
CA HIS A 95 7.96 10.79 -7.81
C HIS A 95 8.18 10.79 -9.33
N SER A 96 8.80 9.74 -9.83
CA SER A 96 9.14 9.59 -11.25
C SER A 96 8.23 8.58 -11.96
N SER A 97 7.68 7.63 -11.21
CA SER A 97 6.82 6.58 -11.77
C SER A 97 5.76 6.10 -10.78
N TRP A 98 4.70 5.49 -11.27
CA TRP A 98 3.66 4.86 -10.44
C TRP A 98 4.21 3.80 -9.48
N ALA A 99 5.32 3.15 -9.84
CA ALA A 99 5.97 2.16 -8.99
C ALA A 99 6.52 2.75 -7.70
N ASP A 100 6.87 4.05 -7.69
CA ASP A 100 7.43 4.73 -6.51
C ASP A 100 6.44 4.74 -5.35
N ILE A 101 5.13 4.81 -5.62
CA ILE A 101 4.07 4.76 -4.60
C ILE A 101 4.16 3.43 -3.84
N PHE A 102 4.27 2.31 -4.56
CA PHE A 102 4.38 0.99 -3.93
C PHE A 102 5.68 0.84 -3.14
N VAL A 103 6.79 1.34 -3.69
CA VAL A 103 8.09 1.31 -3.00
C VAL A 103 8.05 2.10 -1.70
N ILE A 104 7.47 3.31 -1.70
CA ILE A 104 7.33 4.15 -0.50
C ILE A 104 6.44 3.46 0.53
N LEU A 105 5.29 2.92 0.13
CA LEU A 105 4.39 2.20 1.02
C LEU A 105 5.08 0.99 1.66
N VAL A 106 5.81 0.19 0.88
CA VAL A 106 6.57 -0.97 1.39
C VAL A 106 7.71 -0.54 2.30
N ALA A 107 8.41 0.55 1.97
CA ALA A 107 9.55 1.04 2.76
C ALA A 107 9.12 1.60 4.13
N THR A 108 7.92 2.17 4.21
CA THR A 108 7.40 2.81 5.42
C THR A 108 6.48 1.90 6.25
N ASN A 109 6.07 0.75 5.72
CA ASN A 109 5.15 -0.17 6.39
C ASN A 109 5.67 -0.64 7.75
N TYR A 110 4.85 -0.55 8.79
CA TYR A 110 5.18 -0.82 10.21
C TYR A 110 6.33 0.02 10.80
N ARG A 111 6.85 1.01 10.07
CA ARG A 111 7.88 1.94 10.57
C ARG A 111 7.31 3.29 10.94
N VAL A 112 6.26 3.71 10.23
CA VAL A 112 5.47 4.91 10.50
C VAL A 112 3.99 4.54 10.43
N PRO A 113 3.05 5.39 10.90
CA PRO A 113 1.63 5.18 10.65
C PRO A 113 1.35 5.02 9.16
N LEU A 114 0.32 4.24 8.82
CA LEU A 114 -0.05 4.01 7.42
C LEU A 114 -0.14 5.35 6.66
N LEU A 115 0.65 5.49 5.61
CA LEU A 115 0.72 6.73 4.85
C LEU A 115 -0.61 7.04 4.18
N LYS A 116 -1.00 8.30 4.26
CA LYS A 116 -2.11 8.88 3.50
C LYS A 116 -1.53 9.74 2.38
N ILE A 117 -1.84 9.39 1.15
CA ILE A 117 -1.28 10.04 -0.03
C ILE A 117 -2.19 11.20 -0.41
N PHE A 118 -1.61 12.40 -0.56
CA PHE A 118 -2.31 13.54 -1.15
C PHE A 118 -2.28 13.40 -2.67
N MET A 119 -3.45 13.42 -3.28
CA MET A 119 -3.58 13.37 -4.73
C MET A 119 -4.37 14.56 -5.26
N LYS A 120 -4.19 14.85 -6.54
CA LYS A 120 -4.98 15.90 -7.21
C LYS A 120 -6.45 15.52 -7.24
N LYS A 121 -7.33 16.51 -7.09
CA LYS A 121 -8.79 16.33 -7.06
C LYS A 121 -9.31 15.65 -8.34
N GLU A 122 -8.66 15.89 -9.47
CA GLU A 122 -9.00 15.31 -10.77
C GLU A 122 -8.78 13.79 -10.83
N LEU A 123 -7.93 13.26 -9.96
CA LEU A 123 -7.63 11.82 -9.87
C LEU A 123 -8.68 11.05 -9.04
N TRP A 124 -9.59 11.74 -8.36
CA TRP A 124 -10.58 11.09 -7.50
C TRP A 124 -11.58 10.20 -8.25
N TRP A 125 -11.72 10.40 -9.56
CA TRP A 125 -12.59 9.56 -10.41
C TRP A 125 -11.91 8.29 -10.90
N ILE A 126 -10.61 8.13 -10.68
CA ILE A 126 -9.88 6.93 -11.06
C ILE A 126 -10.03 5.93 -9.93
N PRO A 127 -10.78 4.83 -10.10
CA PRO A 127 -10.81 3.76 -9.12
C PRO A 127 -9.38 3.21 -8.98
N PHE A 128 -8.88 3.10 -7.75
CA PHE A 128 -7.54 2.61 -7.40
C PHE A 128 -6.41 3.68 -7.30
N VAL A 129 -6.72 4.95 -7.25
CA VAL A 129 -5.73 6.00 -6.93
C VAL A 129 -6.02 6.64 -5.58
#